data_4328b92b5015dad1f2f7d6562c443067
#
_entry.id   4328b92b5015dad1f2f7d6562c443067
#
_cell.length_a   1.000
_cell.length_b   1.000
_cell.length_c   1.000
_cell.angle_alpha   90.00
_cell.angle_beta   90.00
_cell.angle_gamma   90.00
#
_symmetry.space_group_name_H-M   'P 1'
#
loop_
_entity.id
_entity.type
_entity.pdbx_description
1 polymer ?
#
loop_
_entity_poly.entity_id
_entity_poly.type
_entity_poly.pdbx_seq_one_letter_code
_entity_poly.pdbx_strand_id
1 'polypeptide(L)'
;SLWLLSLCGVLFTRTQGLSLLLELMTLALTVFLEPALLHWFGTTPGKALLGLSVETEDGTHLSYGEGWCRVWSVLWRGCGLHIPVYALVRQYQCLNAALAGERMPWDEGYVYVQRDRRAWRMAAFAAAVAGSLFLTAAVCCAQQLAPNRGALTAAQYAENYNYYSRYFTGQPVYALRG
;
A
#
# COMPACT_ATOMS: atom_id res chain seq x y z
N SER A 1 3.79 -4.03 -1.56
CA SER A 1 2.55 -4.74 -1.99
C SER A 1 1.29 -4.06 -1.46
N LEU A 2 1.25 -3.61 -0.20
CA LEU A 2 0.12 -2.84 0.37
C LEU A 2 -0.26 -1.63 -0.48
N TRP A 3 0.71 -0.95 -1.07
CA TRP A 3 0.52 0.21 -1.92
C TRP A 3 -0.23 -0.10 -3.22
N LEU A 4 0.09 -1.21 -3.88
CA LEU A 4 -0.61 -1.63 -5.11
C LEU A 4 -2.06 -2.01 -4.84
N LEU A 5 -2.33 -2.63 -3.70
CA LEU A 5 -3.67 -3.00 -3.30
C LEU A 5 -4.50 -1.79 -2.82
N SER A 6 -3.87 -0.82 -2.14
CA SER A 6 -4.50 0.47 -1.82
C SER A 6 -4.84 1.25 -3.09
N LEU A 7 -3.97 1.19 -4.12
CA LEU A 7 -4.24 1.77 -5.44
C LEU A 7 -5.49 1.14 -6.07
N CYS A 8 -5.64 -0.19 -6.00
CA CYS A 8 -6.86 -0.86 -6.45
C CYS A 8 -8.10 -0.38 -5.68
N GLY A 9 -7.99 -0.18 -4.36
CA GLY A 9 -9.07 0.40 -3.56
C GLY A 9 -9.49 1.78 -4.04
N VAL A 10 -8.55 2.68 -4.29
CA VAL A 10 -8.82 4.02 -4.85
C VAL A 10 -9.46 3.95 -6.24
N LEU A 11 -9.05 2.97 -7.06
CA LEU A 11 -9.58 2.78 -8.42
C LEU A 11 -11.04 2.33 -8.44
N PHE A 12 -11.45 1.51 -7.47
CA PHE A 12 -12.74 0.81 -7.51
C PHE A 12 -13.81 1.38 -6.58
N THR A 13 -13.48 2.30 -5.66
CA THR A 13 -14.47 2.74 -4.66
C THR A 13 -14.70 4.24 -4.61
N ARG A 14 -15.98 4.61 -4.77
CA ARG A 14 -16.49 5.96 -4.54
C ARG A 14 -17.18 6.17 -3.18
N THR A 15 -17.37 5.10 -2.39
CA THR A 15 -18.09 5.15 -1.11
C THR A 15 -17.16 4.87 0.07
N GLN A 16 -17.20 5.73 1.11
CA GLN A 16 -16.31 5.60 2.27
C GLN A 16 -16.41 4.24 2.99
N GLY A 17 -17.61 3.66 3.06
CA GLY A 17 -17.78 2.34 3.70
C GLY A 17 -17.13 1.20 2.92
N LEU A 18 -17.13 1.27 1.60
CA LEU A 18 -16.52 0.26 0.75
C LEU A 18 -14.99 0.39 0.74
N SER A 19 -14.45 1.61 0.90
CA SER A 19 -13.00 1.84 1.00
C SER A 19 -12.41 1.18 2.25
N LEU A 20 -13.07 1.30 3.40
CA LEU A 20 -12.64 0.64 4.63
C LEU A 20 -12.64 -0.89 4.52
N LEU A 21 -13.68 -1.46 3.90
CA LEU A 21 -13.72 -2.91 3.64
C LEU A 21 -12.57 -3.36 2.74
N LEU A 22 -12.27 -2.62 1.68
CA LEU A 22 -11.16 -2.93 0.78
C LEU A 22 -9.79 -2.76 1.45
N GLU A 23 -9.62 -1.76 2.31
CA GLU A 23 -8.40 -1.62 3.12
C GLU A 23 -8.20 -2.80 4.05
N LEU A 24 -9.27 -3.25 4.75
CA LEU A 24 -9.22 -4.43 5.61
C LEU A 24 -8.95 -5.71 4.82
N MET A 25 -9.59 -5.89 3.65
CA MET A 25 -9.33 -7.03 2.77
C MET A 25 -7.89 -6.99 2.23
N THR A 26 -7.39 -5.82 1.89
CA THR A 26 -6.00 -5.61 1.45
C THR A 26 -5.00 -5.97 2.53
N LEU A 27 -5.26 -5.54 3.77
CA LEU A 27 -4.44 -5.89 4.93
C LEU A 27 -4.46 -7.40 5.16
N ALA A 28 -5.65 -8.01 5.19
CA ALA A 28 -5.79 -9.45 5.35
C ALA A 28 -5.06 -10.21 4.26
N LEU A 29 -5.27 -9.84 2.98
CA LEU A 29 -4.58 -10.48 1.85
C LEU A 29 -3.06 -10.37 1.98
N THR A 30 -2.54 -9.23 2.40
CA THR A 30 -1.09 -9.03 2.59
C THR A 30 -0.55 -9.92 3.71
N VAL A 31 -1.28 -10.03 4.81
CA VAL A 31 -0.90 -10.88 5.96
C VAL A 31 -0.82 -12.35 5.57
N PHE A 32 -1.67 -12.83 4.66
CA PHE A 32 -1.62 -14.20 4.15
C PHE A 32 -0.65 -14.39 2.98
N LEU A 33 -0.57 -13.41 2.08
CA LEU A 33 0.22 -13.52 0.86
C LEU A 33 1.72 -13.37 1.12
N GLU A 34 2.12 -12.49 2.02
CA GLU A 34 3.54 -12.27 2.31
C GLU A 34 4.24 -13.53 2.86
N PRO A 35 3.67 -14.26 3.85
CA PRO A 35 4.24 -15.53 4.29
C PRO A 35 4.33 -16.58 3.19
N ALA A 36 3.32 -16.67 2.33
CA ALA A 36 3.31 -17.59 1.19
C ALA A 36 4.45 -17.27 0.20
N LEU A 37 4.64 -15.99 -0.13
CA LEU A 37 5.72 -15.55 -1.01
C LEU A 37 7.09 -15.78 -0.40
N LEU A 38 7.25 -15.56 0.91
CA LEU A 38 8.50 -15.85 1.63
C LEU A 38 8.80 -17.35 1.67
N HIS A 39 7.77 -18.18 1.84
CA HIS A 39 7.91 -19.63 1.84
C HIS A 39 8.31 -20.18 0.46
N TRP A 40 7.62 -19.75 -0.61
CA TRP A 40 7.86 -20.31 -1.94
C TRP A 40 9.05 -19.68 -2.67
N PHE A 41 9.26 -18.39 -2.52
CA PHE A 41 10.25 -17.63 -3.29
C PHE A 41 11.37 -17.03 -2.43
N GLY A 42 11.28 -17.09 -1.10
CA GLY A 42 12.22 -16.44 -0.18
C GLY A 42 12.21 -14.91 -0.27
N THR A 43 11.28 -14.33 -1.05
CA THR A 43 11.25 -12.88 -1.31
C THR A 43 9.85 -12.39 -1.60
N THR A 44 9.62 -11.09 -1.45
CA THR A 44 8.39 -10.42 -1.91
C THR A 44 8.70 -9.56 -3.13
N PRO A 45 7.71 -9.18 -3.97
CA PRO A 45 7.97 -8.40 -5.19
C PRO A 45 8.81 -7.14 -4.95
N GLY A 46 8.55 -6.39 -3.87
CA GLY A 46 9.35 -5.21 -3.52
C GLY A 46 10.79 -5.54 -3.14
N LYS A 47 11.02 -6.61 -2.39
CA LYS A 47 12.36 -7.09 -2.03
C LYS A 47 13.09 -7.67 -3.24
N ALA A 48 12.37 -8.38 -4.10
CA ALA A 48 12.92 -8.93 -5.35
C ALA A 48 13.44 -7.84 -6.29
N LEU A 49 12.73 -6.69 -6.38
CA LEU A 49 13.22 -5.52 -7.14
C LEU A 49 14.57 -5.02 -6.62
N LEU A 50 14.76 -5.05 -5.31
CA LEU A 50 16.02 -4.66 -4.67
C LEU A 50 17.08 -5.78 -4.65
N GLY A 51 16.75 -6.98 -5.16
CA GLY A 51 17.63 -8.14 -5.15
C GLY A 51 17.83 -8.74 -3.75
N LEU A 52 16.86 -8.52 -2.84
CA LEU A 52 16.89 -9.01 -1.48
C LEU A 52 16.06 -10.30 -1.35
N SER A 53 16.63 -11.32 -0.68
CA SER A 53 15.90 -12.48 -0.18
C SER A 53 15.98 -12.55 1.34
N VAL A 54 14.99 -13.20 1.95
CA VAL A 54 14.95 -13.46 3.39
C VAL A 54 15.14 -14.95 3.56
N GLU A 55 16.17 -15.33 4.30
CA GLU A 55 16.54 -16.71 4.55
C GLU A 55 16.72 -16.92 6.06
N THR A 56 16.55 -18.15 6.51
CA THR A 56 16.94 -18.55 7.88
C THR A 56 18.45 -18.50 8.00
N GLU A 57 18.98 -18.52 9.23
CA GLU A 57 20.43 -18.59 9.46
C GLU A 57 21.05 -19.85 8.82
N ASP A 58 20.26 -20.89 8.59
CA ASP A 58 20.67 -22.13 7.88
C ASP A 58 20.65 -21.99 6.35
N GLY A 59 20.32 -20.83 5.80
CA GLY A 59 20.26 -20.58 4.35
C GLY A 59 19.05 -21.20 3.64
N THR A 60 18.03 -21.62 4.39
CA THR A 60 16.78 -22.16 3.84
C THR A 60 15.69 -21.09 3.75
N HIS A 61 14.66 -21.31 2.90
CA HIS A 61 13.49 -20.46 2.89
C HIS A 61 12.68 -20.61 4.18
N LEU A 62 12.03 -19.53 4.59
CA LEU A 62 11.16 -19.53 5.76
C LEU A 62 10.02 -20.54 5.59
N SER A 63 9.69 -21.25 6.66
CA SER A 63 8.40 -21.96 6.72
C SER A 63 7.24 -20.97 6.72
N TYR A 64 6.05 -21.41 6.30
CA TYR A 64 4.87 -20.54 6.29
C TYR A 64 4.55 -19.97 7.68
N GLY A 65 4.71 -20.80 8.74
CA GLY A 65 4.50 -20.39 10.13
C GLY A 65 5.47 -19.31 10.60
N GLU A 66 6.75 -19.43 10.28
CA GLU A 66 7.77 -18.42 10.58
C GLU A 66 7.47 -17.11 9.83
N GLY A 67 7.12 -17.21 8.53
CA GLY A 67 6.71 -16.08 7.73
C GLY A 67 5.51 -15.35 8.34
N TRP A 68 4.52 -16.09 8.84
CA TRP A 68 3.35 -15.56 9.54
C TRP A 68 3.74 -14.82 10.84
N CYS A 69 4.53 -15.45 11.71
CA CYS A 69 5.01 -14.82 12.94
C CYS A 69 5.79 -13.54 12.66
N ARG A 70 6.61 -13.56 11.61
CA ARG A 70 7.39 -12.40 11.16
C ARG A 70 6.49 -11.25 10.69
N VAL A 71 5.52 -11.52 9.81
CA VAL A 71 4.58 -10.51 9.32
C VAL A 71 3.79 -9.90 10.47
N TRP A 72 3.32 -10.73 11.40
CA TRP A 72 2.61 -10.27 12.58
C TRP A 72 3.50 -9.40 13.48
N SER A 73 4.75 -9.78 13.70
CA SER A 73 5.73 -8.95 14.44
C SER A 73 5.99 -7.61 13.77
N VAL A 74 6.10 -7.58 12.44
CA VAL A 74 6.25 -6.32 11.67
C VAL A 74 5.02 -5.44 11.83
N LEU A 75 3.81 -5.98 11.72
CA LEU A 75 2.57 -5.23 11.88
C LEU A 75 2.43 -4.65 13.29
N TRP A 76 2.74 -5.45 14.29
CA TRP A 76 2.61 -5.02 15.69
C TRP A 76 3.74 -4.10 16.14
N ARG A 77 4.98 -4.55 15.96
CA ARG A 77 6.18 -3.86 16.48
C ARG A 77 6.74 -2.81 15.52
N GLY A 78 6.57 -2.99 14.21
CA GLY A 78 7.07 -2.09 13.18
C GLY A 78 6.07 -1.01 12.79
N CYS A 79 4.86 -1.41 12.40
CA CYS A 79 3.83 -0.50 11.89
C CYS A 79 2.88 0.01 12.97
N GLY A 80 2.95 -0.50 14.23
CA GLY A 80 2.09 -0.06 15.34
C GLY A 80 0.60 -0.22 15.04
N LEU A 81 0.19 -1.28 14.30
CA LEU A 81 -1.19 -1.54 13.85
C LEU A 81 -1.88 -0.35 13.19
N HIS A 82 -1.12 0.55 12.57
CA HIS A 82 -1.62 1.78 11.93
C HIS A 82 -2.36 2.75 12.88
N ILE A 83 -2.20 2.61 14.20
CA ILE A 83 -2.67 3.61 15.16
C ILE A 83 -1.78 4.86 14.99
N PRO A 84 -2.30 6.03 14.56
CA PRO A 84 -1.47 7.10 14.00
C PRO A 84 -0.32 7.55 14.90
N VAL A 85 -0.59 7.85 16.16
CA VAL A 85 0.44 8.32 17.11
C VAL A 85 1.41 7.20 17.47
N TYR A 86 0.89 6.00 17.73
CA TYR A 86 1.71 4.84 18.08
C TYR A 86 2.59 4.41 16.91
N ALA A 87 2.05 4.43 15.69
CA ALA A 87 2.80 4.12 14.47
C ALA A 87 3.99 5.08 14.28
N LEU A 88 3.80 6.38 14.46
CA LEU A 88 4.88 7.37 14.36
C LEU A 88 6.00 7.11 15.38
N VAL A 89 5.63 6.85 16.65
CA VAL A 89 6.62 6.52 17.71
C VAL A 89 7.39 5.26 17.34
N ARG A 90 6.70 4.21 16.89
CA ARG A 90 7.34 2.94 16.49
C ARG A 90 8.25 3.11 15.27
N GLN A 91 7.82 3.84 14.25
CA GLN A 91 8.64 4.12 13.08
C GLN A 91 9.90 4.92 13.43
N TYR A 92 9.78 5.89 14.33
CA TYR A 92 10.94 6.65 14.82
C TYR A 92 11.91 5.75 15.58
N GLN A 93 11.41 4.87 16.47
CA GLN A 93 12.25 3.91 17.20
C GLN A 93 12.95 2.95 16.22
N CYS A 94 12.23 2.43 15.22
CA CYS A 94 12.81 1.55 14.19
C CYS A 94 13.88 2.29 13.36
N LEU A 95 13.67 3.57 13.03
CA LEU A 95 14.65 4.37 12.32
C LEU A 95 15.93 4.55 13.16
N ASN A 96 15.81 4.87 14.43
CA ASN A 96 16.97 5.04 15.32
C ASN A 96 17.72 3.71 15.50
N ALA A 97 17.02 2.60 15.70
CA ALA A 97 17.64 1.27 15.78
C ALA A 97 18.37 0.90 14.46
N ALA A 98 17.75 1.20 13.31
CA ALA A 98 18.38 0.98 12.01
C ALA A 98 19.65 1.84 11.82
N LEU A 99 19.62 3.11 12.27
CA LEU A 99 20.79 4.01 12.22
C LEU A 99 21.90 3.56 13.19
N ALA A 100 21.52 2.96 14.32
CA ALA A 100 22.47 2.35 15.26
C ALA A 100 23.02 1.00 14.78
N GLY A 101 22.52 0.43 13.68
CA GLY A 101 22.90 -0.89 13.17
C GLY A 101 22.36 -2.05 14.00
N GLU A 102 21.35 -1.82 14.82
CA GLU A 102 20.71 -2.84 15.64
C GLU A 102 19.80 -3.73 14.79
N ARG A 103 19.73 -5.03 15.13
CA ARG A 103 18.79 -5.96 14.51
C ARG A 103 17.36 -5.65 14.96
N MET A 104 16.42 -5.70 14.04
CA MET A 104 15.02 -5.51 14.37
C MET A 104 14.46 -6.75 15.09
N PRO A 105 13.50 -6.61 16.03
CA PRO A 105 12.94 -7.73 16.78
C PRO A 105 12.26 -8.81 15.91
N TRP A 106 11.85 -8.46 14.69
CA TRP A 106 11.25 -9.40 13.73
C TRP A 106 12.26 -10.05 12.79
N ASP A 107 13.55 -9.69 12.92
CA ASP A 107 14.64 -10.24 12.12
C ASP A 107 15.55 -11.16 12.96
N GLU A 108 15.16 -11.48 14.20
CA GLU A 108 15.82 -12.47 15.03
C GLU A 108 15.68 -13.86 14.38
N GLY A 109 16.81 -14.52 14.10
CA GLY A 109 16.86 -15.83 13.41
C GLY A 109 16.75 -15.76 11.88
N TYR A 110 16.70 -14.54 11.29
CA TYR A 110 16.62 -14.36 9.85
C TYR A 110 17.74 -13.49 9.32
N VAL A 111 18.16 -13.76 8.10
CA VAL A 111 19.24 -13.02 7.42
C VAL A 111 18.71 -12.49 6.10
N TYR A 112 18.98 -11.21 5.85
CA TYR A 112 18.76 -10.62 4.53
C TYR A 112 19.97 -10.91 3.64
N VAL A 113 19.75 -11.71 2.61
CA VAL A 113 20.77 -12.02 1.62
C VAL A 113 20.57 -11.12 0.41
N GLN A 114 21.56 -10.29 0.12
CA GLN A 114 21.56 -9.48 -1.09
C GLN A 114 22.18 -10.28 -2.23
N ARG A 115 21.33 -10.93 -3.05
CA ARG A 115 21.75 -11.75 -4.19
C ARG A 115 22.28 -10.94 -5.36
N ASP A 116 21.84 -9.69 -5.51
CA ASP A 116 22.23 -8.84 -6.63
C ASP A 116 22.37 -7.38 -6.19
N ARG A 117 23.57 -6.80 -6.42
CA ARG A 117 23.94 -5.44 -6.03
C ARG A 117 23.93 -4.44 -7.20
N ARG A 118 23.30 -4.77 -8.32
CA ARG A 118 23.30 -3.90 -9.50
C ARG A 118 22.59 -2.58 -9.20
N ALA A 119 23.27 -1.46 -9.47
CA ALA A 119 22.76 -0.12 -9.20
C ALA A 119 21.43 0.19 -9.93
N TRP A 120 21.19 -0.40 -11.10
CA TRP A 120 19.95 -0.20 -11.84
C TRP A 120 18.70 -0.68 -11.08
N ARG A 121 18.83 -1.63 -10.13
CA ARG A 121 17.72 -2.11 -9.30
C ARG A 121 17.19 -1.03 -8.37
N MET A 122 18.08 -0.20 -7.82
CA MET A 122 17.68 0.96 -7.04
C MET A 122 16.90 1.96 -7.89
N ALA A 123 17.39 2.21 -9.11
CA ALA A 123 16.70 3.09 -10.07
C ALA A 123 15.34 2.50 -10.48
N ALA A 124 15.26 1.20 -10.75
CA ALA A 124 14.01 0.51 -11.07
C ALA A 124 13.00 0.56 -9.91
N PHE A 125 13.45 0.36 -8.67
CA PHE A 125 12.61 0.49 -7.50
C PHE A 125 12.10 1.94 -7.33
N ALA A 126 12.98 2.93 -7.43
CA ALA A 126 12.61 4.35 -7.36
C ALA A 126 11.61 4.71 -8.48
N ALA A 127 11.83 4.24 -9.71
CA ALA A 127 10.92 4.44 -10.82
C ALA A 127 9.54 3.78 -10.59
N ALA A 128 9.51 2.57 -10.02
CA ALA A 128 8.28 1.88 -9.69
C ALA A 128 7.49 2.63 -8.60
N VAL A 129 8.17 3.15 -7.57
CA VAL A 129 7.55 3.98 -6.53
C VAL A 129 7.03 5.29 -7.13
N ALA A 130 7.85 6.02 -7.88
CA ALA A 130 7.43 7.28 -8.52
C ALA A 130 6.27 7.06 -9.50
N GLY A 131 6.33 5.99 -10.30
CA GLY A 131 5.25 5.62 -11.23
C GLY A 131 3.95 5.27 -10.51
N SER A 132 4.00 4.57 -9.38
CA SER A 132 2.82 4.26 -8.58
C SER A 132 2.21 5.51 -7.94
N LEU A 133 3.04 6.43 -7.45
CA LEU A 133 2.59 7.73 -6.93
C LEU A 133 1.93 8.57 -8.01
N PHE A 134 2.58 8.66 -9.18
CA PHE A 134 2.04 9.39 -10.32
C PHE A 134 0.70 8.80 -10.79
N LEU A 135 0.61 7.48 -10.91
CA LEU A 135 -0.61 6.80 -11.32
C LEU A 135 -1.75 7.07 -10.32
N THR A 136 -1.46 7.00 -9.01
CA THR A 136 -2.46 7.32 -7.97
C THR A 136 -2.93 8.76 -8.09
N ALA A 137 -2.00 9.71 -8.22
CA ALA A 137 -2.35 11.11 -8.38
C ALA A 137 -3.17 11.35 -9.66
N ALA A 138 -2.77 10.74 -10.79
CA ALA A 138 -3.49 10.85 -12.05
C ALA A 138 -4.91 10.31 -11.96
N VAL A 139 -5.10 9.16 -11.31
CA VAL A 139 -6.43 8.57 -11.09
C VAL A 139 -7.28 9.43 -10.17
N CYS A 140 -6.72 9.90 -9.04
CA CYS A 140 -7.43 10.82 -8.15
C CYS A 140 -7.85 12.10 -8.87
N CYS A 141 -6.95 12.71 -9.66
CA CYS A 141 -7.27 13.86 -10.47
C CYS A 141 -8.37 13.57 -11.51
N ALA A 142 -8.26 12.42 -12.20
CA ALA A 142 -9.24 12.01 -13.19
C ALA A 142 -10.64 11.80 -12.58
N GLN A 143 -10.70 11.24 -11.37
CA GLN A 143 -11.96 11.05 -10.63
C GLN A 143 -12.59 12.37 -10.14
N GLN A 144 -11.78 13.41 -9.93
CA GLN A 144 -12.26 14.73 -9.55
C GLN A 144 -12.78 15.54 -10.74
N LEU A 145 -12.50 15.13 -11.96
CA LEU A 145 -12.97 15.83 -13.15
C LEU A 145 -14.46 15.54 -13.41
N ALA A 146 -15.23 16.62 -13.67
CA ALA A 146 -16.63 16.49 -14.02
C ALA A 146 -16.84 15.71 -15.32
N PRO A 147 -17.94 14.93 -15.45
CA PRO A 147 -18.23 14.15 -16.65
C PRO A 147 -18.43 15.03 -17.89
N ASN A 148 -19.03 16.23 -17.75
CA ASN A 148 -19.27 17.14 -18.85
C ASN A 148 -18.32 18.33 -18.82
N ARG A 149 -17.73 18.68 -19.98
CA ARG A 149 -16.75 19.76 -20.13
C ARG A 149 -17.08 20.66 -21.30
N GLY A 150 -16.59 21.90 -21.26
CA GLY A 150 -16.83 22.89 -22.30
C GLY A 150 -18.08 23.73 -22.05
N ALA A 151 -18.75 24.14 -23.10
CA ALA A 151 -20.03 24.86 -23.00
C ALA A 151 -21.12 23.89 -22.53
N LEU A 152 -21.65 24.11 -21.34
CA LEU A 152 -22.57 23.18 -20.68
C LEU A 152 -24.00 23.62 -20.91
N THR A 153 -24.88 22.66 -21.20
CA THR A 153 -26.35 22.85 -21.09
C THR A 153 -26.76 22.82 -19.60
N ALA A 154 -27.97 23.34 -19.29
CA ALA A 154 -28.48 23.32 -17.93
C ALA A 154 -28.57 21.91 -17.33
N ALA A 155 -28.90 20.90 -18.15
CA ALA A 155 -28.93 19.50 -17.74
C ALA A 155 -27.53 18.98 -17.40
N GLN A 156 -26.53 19.27 -18.23
CA GLN A 156 -25.14 18.87 -18.00
C GLN A 156 -24.53 19.57 -16.77
N TYR A 157 -24.92 20.82 -16.53
CA TYR A 157 -24.52 21.53 -15.31
C TYR A 157 -25.10 20.86 -14.06
N ALA A 158 -26.38 20.51 -14.08
CA ALA A 158 -27.02 19.79 -12.98
C ALA A 158 -26.36 18.40 -12.74
N GLU A 159 -26.00 17.68 -13.82
CA GLU A 159 -25.30 16.43 -13.73
C GLU A 159 -23.91 16.60 -13.09
N ASN A 160 -23.13 17.60 -13.50
CA ASN A 160 -21.84 17.92 -12.90
C ASN A 160 -21.99 18.31 -11.43
N TYR A 161 -23.01 19.08 -11.09
CA TYR A 161 -23.28 19.48 -9.71
C TYR A 161 -23.61 18.26 -8.84
N ASN A 162 -24.46 17.36 -9.33
CA ASN A 162 -24.78 16.10 -8.65
C ASN A 162 -23.54 15.19 -8.51
N TYR A 163 -22.66 15.18 -9.53
CA TYR A 163 -21.40 14.44 -9.48
C TYR A 163 -20.52 14.93 -8.33
N TYR A 164 -20.30 16.25 -8.22
CA TYR A 164 -19.50 16.84 -7.16
C TYR A 164 -20.15 16.71 -5.79
N SER A 165 -21.45 16.92 -5.69
CA SER A 165 -22.18 16.74 -4.44
C SER A 165 -22.03 15.30 -3.93
N ARG A 166 -22.18 14.31 -4.79
CA ARG A 166 -21.97 12.90 -4.46
C ARG A 166 -20.52 12.60 -4.03
N TYR A 167 -19.57 13.24 -4.69
CA TYR A 167 -18.15 13.04 -4.42
C TYR A 167 -17.72 13.63 -3.07
N PHE A 168 -18.14 14.86 -2.77
CA PHE A 168 -17.70 15.59 -1.58
C PHE A 168 -18.62 15.43 -0.36
N THR A 169 -19.92 15.29 -0.54
CA THR A 169 -20.88 15.24 0.56
C THR A 169 -21.48 13.85 0.76
N GLY A 170 -21.30 12.95 -0.20
CA GLY A 170 -21.89 11.60 -0.18
C GLY A 170 -23.40 11.57 -0.39
N GLN A 171 -24.05 12.76 -0.53
CA GLN A 171 -25.50 12.86 -0.69
C GLN A 171 -25.87 13.24 -2.13
N PRO A 172 -26.88 12.59 -2.73
CA PRO A 172 -27.42 13.02 -4.00
C PRO A 172 -28.20 14.32 -3.80
N VAL A 173 -27.81 15.37 -4.51
CA VAL A 173 -28.64 16.58 -4.64
C VAL A 173 -29.53 16.37 -5.85
N TYR A 174 -30.83 16.42 -5.65
CA TYR A 174 -31.80 16.30 -6.74
C TYR A 174 -31.74 17.58 -7.61
N ALA A 175 -31.50 17.39 -8.91
CA ALA A 175 -31.68 18.50 -9.85
C ALA A 175 -33.14 18.94 -9.80
N LEU A 176 -33.36 20.24 -9.61
CA LEU A 176 -34.67 20.81 -9.80
C LEU A 176 -35.11 20.55 -11.26
N ARG A 177 -36.14 19.73 -11.45
CA ARG A 177 -36.82 19.63 -12.73
C ARG A 177 -37.54 20.96 -12.96
N GLY A 178 -36.97 21.75 -13.85
CA GLY A 178 -37.70 22.85 -14.46
C GLY A 178 -38.69 22.36 -15.49
#